data_d70bf745be5e8426bef1d1028e92be11
#
_entry.id   d70bf745be5e8426bef1d1028e92be11
#
_cell.length_a   1.000
_cell.length_b   1.000
_cell.length_c   1.000
_cell.angle_alpha   90.00
_cell.angle_beta   90.00
_cell.angle_gamma   90.00
#
_symmetry.space_group_name_H-M   'P 1'
#
loop_
_entity.id
_entity.type
_entity.pdbx_description
1 polymer ?
#
loop_
_entity_poly.entity_id
_entity_poly.type
_entity_poly.pdbx_seq_one_letter_code
_entity_poly.pdbx_strand_id
1 'polypeptide(L)'
;MANAPKTMSRTDQMVSRLREMQISTPDIEASAVVSVDGLTMASALPPGIEEDRVAAMAAAMLSLGERIASELGRKTLEQVYIHGDKGHVFVVAVGQEAVLTVLCREQAKLGMVLLDMRRAAADLSKLV
;
A
#
# COMPACT_ATOMS: atom_id res chain seq x y z
N MET A 1 -20.33 -22.66 -25.73
CA MET A 1 -19.84 -21.32 -26.02
C MET A 1 -18.91 -20.85 -24.89
N ALA A 2 -17.72 -20.52 -25.23
CA ALA A 2 -16.83 -19.94 -24.24
C ALA A 2 -17.33 -18.53 -23.94
N ASN A 3 -17.57 -18.25 -22.69
CA ASN A 3 -17.84 -16.89 -22.27
C ASN A 3 -16.57 -16.07 -22.44
N ALA A 4 -16.70 -14.89 -23.03
CA ALA A 4 -15.59 -13.95 -23.00
C ALA A 4 -15.23 -13.68 -21.54
N PRO A 5 -13.93 -13.67 -21.19
CA PRO A 5 -13.56 -13.36 -19.82
C PRO A 5 -14.08 -11.96 -19.49
N LYS A 6 -14.72 -11.85 -18.35
CA LYS A 6 -15.16 -10.55 -17.87
C LYS A 6 -13.94 -9.71 -17.64
N THR A 7 -13.94 -8.51 -18.21
CA THR A 7 -12.91 -7.55 -17.91
C THR A 7 -13.05 -7.15 -16.45
N MET A 8 -12.02 -7.39 -15.66
CA MET A 8 -12.01 -6.97 -14.26
C MET A 8 -12.00 -5.45 -14.20
N SER A 9 -12.78 -4.90 -13.28
CA SER A 9 -12.74 -3.48 -13.00
C SER A 9 -11.34 -3.11 -12.51
N ARG A 10 -11.03 -1.82 -12.56
CA ARG A 10 -9.75 -1.31 -12.08
C ARG A 10 -9.58 -1.64 -10.58
N THR A 11 -10.64 -1.45 -9.80
CA THR A 11 -10.63 -1.80 -8.37
C THR A 11 -10.37 -3.28 -8.15
N ASP A 12 -11.02 -4.15 -8.92
CA ASP A 12 -10.82 -5.60 -8.80
C ASP A 12 -9.38 -6.00 -9.13
N GLN A 13 -8.78 -5.36 -10.12
CA GLN A 13 -7.38 -5.61 -10.47
C GLN A 13 -6.44 -5.19 -9.35
N MET A 14 -6.71 -4.06 -8.70
CA MET A 14 -5.92 -3.62 -7.56
C MET A 14 -6.05 -4.59 -6.38
N VAL A 15 -7.27 -5.02 -6.05
CA VAL A 15 -7.49 -5.99 -4.97
C VAL A 15 -6.76 -7.29 -5.26
N SER A 16 -6.84 -7.77 -6.50
CA SER A 16 -6.14 -8.98 -6.93
C SER A 16 -4.64 -8.84 -6.74
N ARG A 17 -4.08 -7.70 -7.11
CA ARG A 17 -2.63 -7.45 -6.95
C ARG A 17 -2.22 -7.39 -5.48
N LEU A 18 -3.04 -6.78 -4.63
CA LEU A 18 -2.78 -6.75 -3.19
C LEU A 18 -2.79 -8.16 -2.59
N ARG A 19 -3.75 -8.97 -2.95
CA ARG A 19 -3.84 -10.35 -2.48
C ARG A 19 -2.68 -11.20 -2.96
N GLU A 20 -2.27 -11.03 -4.20
CA GLU A 20 -1.10 -11.70 -4.75
C GLU A 20 0.15 -11.39 -3.94
N MET A 21 0.36 -10.13 -3.60
CA MET A 21 1.47 -9.69 -2.76
C MET A 21 1.43 -10.37 -1.38
N GLN A 22 0.25 -10.42 -0.75
CA GLN A 22 0.09 -11.03 0.56
C GLN A 22 0.28 -12.55 0.54
N ILE A 23 -0.07 -13.19 -0.58
CA ILE A 23 0.20 -14.63 -0.77
C ILE A 23 1.69 -14.88 -0.93
N SER A 24 2.38 -14.06 -1.73
CA SER A 24 3.82 -14.18 -1.97
C SER A 24 4.65 -13.86 -0.73
N THR A 25 4.17 -12.94 0.09
CA THR A 25 4.85 -12.50 1.31
C THR A 25 3.89 -12.58 2.48
N PRO A 26 3.76 -13.77 3.10
CA PRO A 26 2.80 -13.99 4.20
C PRO A 26 3.04 -13.14 5.45
N ASP A 27 4.21 -12.53 5.56
CA ASP A 27 4.50 -11.58 6.65
C ASP A 27 3.62 -10.32 6.56
N ILE A 28 3.06 -10.05 5.38
CA ILE A 28 2.13 -8.94 5.17
C ILE A 28 0.74 -9.37 5.62
N GLU A 29 0.22 -8.71 6.64
CA GLU A 29 -1.08 -9.03 7.22
C GLU A 29 -2.23 -8.29 6.54
N ALA A 30 -1.95 -7.11 6.03
CA ALA A 30 -2.96 -6.23 5.47
C ALA A 30 -2.34 -5.24 4.50
N SER A 31 -3.12 -4.81 3.52
CA SER A 31 -2.66 -3.80 2.57
C SER A 31 -3.83 -3.01 1.99
N ALA A 32 -3.53 -1.81 1.54
CA ALA A 32 -4.54 -0.96 0.90
C ALA A 32 -3.88 0.02 -0.08
N VAL A 33 -4.60 0.34 -1.14
CA VAL A 33 -4.27 1.42 -2.06
C VAL A 33 -5.21 2.58 -1.74
N VAL A 34 -4.63 3.72 -1.47
CA VAL A 34 -5.36 4.90 -0.98
C VAL A 34 -5.01 6.07 -1.87
N SER A 35 -5.98 6.92 -2.19
CA SER A 35 -5.69 8.16 -2.92
C SER A 35 -4.93 9.12 -2.01
N VAL A 36 -4.21 10.07 -2.61
CA VAL A 36 -3.51 11.11 -1.84
C VAL A 36 -4.47 11.97 -1.02
N ASP A 37 -5.75 11.96 -1.36
CA ASP A 37 -6.80 12.67 -0.63
C ASP A 37 -7.37 11.88 0.55
N GLY A 38 -6.89 10.68 0.78
CA GLY A 38 -7.32 9.86 1.92
C GLY A 38 -8.53 8.98 1.68
N LEU A 39 -8.83 8.66 0.41
CA LEU A 39 -9.93 7.77 0.06
C LEU A 39 -9.42 6.40 -0.36
N THR A 40 -10.02 5.36 0.14
CA THR A 40 -9.65 3.99 -0.22
C THR A 40 -10.00 3.71 -1.67
N MET A 41 -9.03 3.21 -2.43
CA MET A 41 -9.22 2.78 -3.81
C MET A 41 -9.38 1.27 -3.89
N ALA A 42 -8.63 0.54 -3.08
CA ALA A 42 -8.72 -0.92 -2.98
C ALA A 42 -8.12 -1.35 -1.65
N SER A 43 -8.59 -2.43 -1.09
CA SER A 43 -8.05 -2.92 0.18
C SER A 43 -8.10 -4.44 0.28
N ALA A 44 -7.18 -4.98 1.07
CA ALA A 44 -7.14 -6.37 1.49
C ALA A 44 -6.84 -6.37 2.99
N LEU A 45 -7.84 -5.96 3.77
CA LEU A 45 -7.76 -5.79 5.22
C LEU A 45 -8.53 -6.89 5.91
N PRO A 46 -8.01 -7.43 7.04
CA PRO A 46 -8.76 -8.38 7.84
C PRO A 46 -9.92 -7.68 8.56
N PRO A 47 -10.93 -8.45 9.02
CA PRO A 47 -12.00 -7.89 9.84
C PRO A 47 -11.44 -7.17 11.07
N GLY A 48 -12.09 -6.09 11.46
CA GLY A 48 -11.70 -5.31 12.65
C GLY A 48 -10.80 -4.11 12.37
N ILE A 49 -10.28 -4.00 11.16
CA ILE A 49 -9.52 -2.83 10.73
C ILE A 49 -10.45 -1.91 9.95
N GLU A 50 -10.59 -0.68 10.40
CA GLU A 50 -11.44 0.31 9.71
C GLU A 50 -10.72 0.89 8.51
N GLU A 51 -11.25 0.61 7.34
CA GLU A 51 -10.70 1.00 6.06
C GLU A 51 -10.51 2.51 5.92
N ASP A 52 -11.53 3.28 6.26
CA ASP A 52 -11.48 4.74 6.13
C ASP A 52 -10.42 5.36 7.03
N ARG A 53 -10.23 4.78 8.21
CA ARG A 53 -9.22 5.27 9.15
C ARG A 53 -7.81 4.99 8.63
N VAL A 54 -7.59 3.79 8.11
CA VAL A 54 -6.30 3.42 7.49
C VAL A 54 -6.00 4.36 6.32
N ALA A 55 -7.00 4.62 5.49
CA ALA A 55 -6.85 5.49 4.33
C ALA A 55 -6.43 6.92 4.74
N ALA A 56 -7.13 7.50 5.70
CA ALA A 56 -6.84 8.85 6.16
C ALA A 56 -5.43 8.95 6.76
N MET A 57 -5.05 7.97 7.57
CA MET A 57 -3.74 7.96 8.21
C MET A 57 -2.61 7.76 7.20
N ALA A 58 -2.79 6.87 6.24
CA ALA A 58 -1.77 6.61 5.21
C ALA A 58 -1.51 7.85 4.36
N ALA A 59 -2.57 8.53 3.93
CA ALA A 59 -2.45 9.76 3.16
C ALA A 59 -1.76 10.87 3.97
N ALA A 60 -2.12 11.01 5.24
CA ALA A 60 -1.51 11.99 6.14
C ALA A 60 -0.02 11.70 6.35
N MET A 61 0.36 10.45 6.51
CA MET A 61 1.75 10.03 6.67
C MET A 61 2.58 10.35 5.45
N LEU A 62 2.04 10.07 4.26
CA LEU A 62 2.75 10.38 3.02
C LEU A 62 2.96 11.88 2.90
N SER A 63 1.92 12.67 3.12
CA SER A 63 1.99 14.13 3.02
C SER A 63 3.01 14.71 3.99
N LEU A 64 2.98 14.27 5.24
CA LEU A 64 3.94 14.71 6.24
C LEU A 64 5.37 14.26 5.89
N GLY A 65 5.53 13.03 5.44
CA GLY A 65 6.83 12.49 5.02
C GLY A 65 7.42 13.28 3.85
N GLU A 66 6.61 13.63 2.86
CA GLU A 66 7.04 14.44 1.72
C GLU A 66 7.52 15.82 2.17
N ARG A 67 6.81 16.42 3.11
CA ARG A 67 7.18 17.72 3.68
C ARG A 67 8.51 17.64 4.44
N ILE A 68 8.68 16.61 5.25
CA ILE A 68 9.92 16.40 5.99
C ILE A 68 11.09 16.20 5.02
N ALA A 69 10.92 15.35 4.01
CA ALA A 69 11.97 15.09 3.02
C ALA A 69 12.36 16.38 2.29
N SER A 70 11.38 17.17 1.89
CA SER A 70 11.61 18.43 1.20
C SER A 70 12.33 19.46 2.08
N GLU A 71 11.85 19.67 3.30
CA GLU A 71 12.44 20.65 4.22
C GLU A 71 13.85 20.30 4.66
N LEU A 72 14.16 19.00 4.73
CA LEU A 72 15.48 18.54 5.12
C LEU A 72 16.41 18.28 3.92
N GLY A 73 16.03 18.72 2.73
CA GLY A 73 16.86 18.63 1.54
C GLY A 73 17.01 17.22 0.97
N ARG A 74 16.11 16.30 1.33
CA ARG A 74 16.13 14.92 0.82
C ARG A 74 15.32 14.75 -0.45
N LYS A 75 14.62 15.80 -0.88
CA LYS A 75 13.84 15.88 -2.13
C LYS A 75 12.67 14.92 -2.19
N THR A 76 12.81 13.82 -2.92
CA THR A 76 11.71 12.87 -3.15
C THR A 76 11.59 11.89 -2.00
N LEU A 77 10.38 11.75 -1.47
CA LEU A 77 10.08 10.73 -0.47
C LEU A 77 9.93 9.37 -1.15
N GLU A 78 10.66 8.37 -0.70
CA GLU A 78 10.53 7.01 -1.23
C GLU A 78 9.61 6.16 -0.38
N GLN A 79 9.69 6.30 0.93
CA GLN A 79 8.87 5.47 1.84
C GLN A 79 8.78 6.08 3.22
N VAL A 80 7.72 5.73 3.93
CA VAL A 80 7.56 6.00 5.36
C VAL A 80 7.51 4.65 6.07
N TYR A 81 8.20 4.55 7.19
CA TYR A 81 8.26 3.32 7.97
C TYR A 81 7.94 3.60 9.43
N ILE A 82 7.07 2.76 10.01
CA ILE A 82 6.73 2.82 11.43
C ILE A 82 6.93 1.42 12.02
N HIS A 83 7.65 1.37 13.13
CA HIS A 83 7.82 0.15 13.91
C HIS A 83 7.10 0.30 15.24
N GLY A 84 6.05 -0.49 15.42
CA GLY A 84 5.34 -0.61 16.69
C GLY A 84 5.69 -1.93 17.38
N ASP A 85 5.25 -2.09 18.62
CA ASP A 85 5.54 -3.29 19.40
C ASP A 85 5.06 -4.59 18.73
N LYS A 86 3.97 -4.50 17.97
CA LYS A 86 3.32 -5.70 17.39
C LYS A 86 3.46 -5.80 15.89
N GLY A 87 4.29 -4.99 15.30
CA GLY A 87 4.51 -5.06 13.86
C GLY A 87 4.97 -3.77 13.24
N HIS A 88 4.94 -3.77 11.92
CA HIS A 88 5.50 -2.70 11.11
C HIS A 88 4.46 -2.16 10.14
N VAL A 89 4.58 -0.89 9.81
CA VAL A 89 3.75 -0.25 8.78
C VAL A 89 4.67 0.44 7.79
N PHE A 90 4.46 0.16 6.50
CA PHE A 90 5.14 0.87 5.42
C PHE A 90 4.13 1.62 4.58
N VAL A 91 4.53 2.78 4.11
CA VAL A 91 3.76 3.56 3.15
C VAL A 91 4.71 3.96 2.02
N VAL A 92 4.33 3.66 0.78
CA VAL A 92 5.09 4.06 -0.41
C VAL A 92 4.17 4.72 -1.41
N ALA A 93 4.70 5.63 -2.21
CA ALA A 93 3.92 6.27 -3.26
C ALA A 93 3.63 5.29 -4.40
N VAL A 94 2.45 5.41 -4.99
CA VAL A 94 2.02 4.67 -6.18
C VAL A 94 1.71 5.72 -7.25
N GLY A 95 2.68 6.00 -8.10
CA GLY A 95 2.57 7.13 -9.01
C GLY A 95 2.45 8.43 -8.22
N GLN A 96 1.69 9.39 -8.75
CA GLN A 96 1.49 10.68 -8.11
C GLN A 96 0.12 10.81 -7.42
N GLU A 97 -0.76 9.86 -7.66
CA GLU A 97 -2.17 9.96 -7.26
C GLU A 97 -2.52 9.07 -6.07
N ALA A 98 -1.67 8.10 -5.73
CA ALA A 98 -2.02 7.08 -4.76
C ALA A 98 -0.85 6.68 -3.88
N VAL A 99 -1.18 5.91 -2.86
CA VAL A 99 -0.27 5.41 -1.82
C VAL A 99 -0.57 3.94 -1.60
N LEU A 100 0.45 3.13 -1.45
CA LEU A 100 0.32 1.76 -0.97
C LEU A 100 0.74 1.71 0.49
N THR A 101 -0.16 1.24 1.36
CA THR A 101 0.16 1.00 2.76
C THR A 101 0.11 -0.50 3.05
N VAL A 102 1.06 -0.98 3.85
CA VAL A 102 1.21 -2.39 4.19
C VAL A 102 1.47 -2.53 5.68
N LEU A 103 0.75 -3.44 6.31
CA LEU A 103 0.94 -3.81 7.71
C LEU A 103 1.60 -5.19 7.75
N CYS A 104 2.70 -5.30 8.49
CA CYS A 104 3.47 -6.52 8.61
C CYS A 104 3.54 -6.99 10.05
N ARG A 105 3.61 -8.30 10.24
CA ARG A 105 3.82 -8.87 11.57
C ARG A 105 5.20 -8.50 12.12
N GLU A 106 5.37 -8.62 13.43
CA GLU A 106 6.60 -8.22 14.13
C GLU A 106 7.85 -8.92 13.59
N GLN A 107 7.78 -10.21 13.29
CA GLN A 107 8.90 -11.00 12.82
C GLN A 107 9.10 -10.94 11.30
N ALA A 108 8.50 -9.96 10.65
CA ALA A 108 8.59 -9.84 9.19
C ALA A 108 10.02 -9.59 8.73
N LYS A 109 10.36 -10.18 7.58
CA LYS A 109 11.61 -9.91 6.89
C LYS A 109 11.44 -8.63 6.07
N LEU A 110 11.84 -7.51 6.64
CA LEU A 110 11.53 -6.19 6.10
C LEU A 110 12.09 -5.95 4.69
N GLY A 111 13.26 -6.50 4.38
CA GLY A 111 13.82 -6.38 3.04
C GLY A 111 12.95 -7.05 1.98
N MET A 112 12.39 -8.21 2.30
CA MET A 112 11.49 -8.94 1.40
C MET A 112 10.16 -8.19 1.24
N VAL A 113 9.64 -7.67 2.34
CA VAL A 113 8.40 -6.87 2.33
C VAL A 113 8.57 -5.66 1.42
N LEU A 114 9.64 -4.90 1.61
CA LEU A 114 9.92 -3.71 0.79
C LEU A 114 10.08 -4.03 -0.68
N LEU A 115 10.77 -5.13 -1.01
CA LEU A 115 10.95 -5.55 -2.38
C LEU A 115 9.60 -5.84 -3.04
N ASP A 116 8.75 -6.62 -2.36
CA ASP A 116 7.43 -6.95 -2.88
C ASP A 116 6.52 -5.73 -2.97
N MET A 117 6.60 -4.82 -2.00
CA MET A 117 5.85 -3.56 -2.05
C MET A 117 6.24 -2.72 -3.25
N ARG A 118 7.52 -2.61 -3.55
CA ARG A 118 8.00 -1.84 -4.70
C ARG A 118 7.52 -2.44 -6.01
N ARG A 119 7.53 -3.78 -6.11
CA ARG A 119 7.00 -4.48 -7.28
C ARG A 119 5.50 -4.24 -7.43
N ALA A 120 4.76 -4.38 -6.32
CA ALA A 120 3.33 -4.14 -6.32
C ALA A 120 3.01 -2.68 -6.67
N ALA A 121 3.75 -1.73 -6.10
CA ALA A 121 3.55 -0.31 -6.38
C ALA A 121 3.76 0.02 -7.87
N ALA A 122 4.76 -0.60 -8.50
CA ALA A 122 4.99 -0.43 -9.93
C ALA A 122 3.82 -0.95 -10.78
N ASP A 123 3.29 -2.11 -10.42
CA ASP A 123 2.12 -2.68 -11.10
C ASP A 123 0.86 -1.84 -10.85
N LEU A 124 0.65 -1.44 -9.60
CA LEU A 124 -0.51 -0.64 -9.21
C LEU A 124 -0.49 0.75 -9.86
N SER A 125 0.68 1.31 -10.11
CA SER A 125 0.79 2.63 -10.73
C SER A 125 0.17 2.69 -12.11
N LYS A 126 0.03 1.55 -12.78
CA LYS A 126 -0.62 1.44 -14.08
C LYS A 126 -2.14 1.42 -13.97
N LEU A 127 -2.67 1.25 -12.76
CA LEU A 127 -4.10 1.11 -12.49
C LEU A 127 -4.71 2.35 -11.82
N VAL A 128 -3.88 3.25 -11.37
CA VAL A 128 -4.35 4.47 -10.67
C VAL A 128 -4.34 5.69 -11.58
#